data_9536ad2e9bf641a0ac2768b2f3202e55
#
_entry.id   9536ad2e9bf641a0ac2768b2f3202e55
#
_cell.length_a   1.000
_cell.length_b   1.000
_cell.length_c   1.000
_cell.angle_alpha   90.00
_cell.angle_beta   90.00
_cell.angle_gamma   90.00
#
_symmetry.space_group_name_H-M   'P 1'
#
loop_
_entity.id
_entity.type
_entity.pdbx_description
1 polymer ?
#
loop_
_entity_poly.entity_id
_entity_poly.type
_entity_poly.pdbx_seq_one_letter_code
_entity_poly.pdbx_strand_id
1 'polypeptide(L)'
;MLVPSRFVPLKLSGKRDMDPLRAWLFFASLAWAQLESQNLTFNSTFHLTAAQKRAANLSEALAHNVEVALNFERSNNAGHLTQNDPFYFLPTNVNRSHLPPPGTILKVEEYTNTSFYTLPPTLSMSRFLYVTESLNGSSIPASAYVLWPYVPKKVPGLSACNGQNGTVYPLVGQAHGTSGQTQACAPSNLRNLWDAWNEPFALALNGYAVVAPDYAGYGVPEMPTPYFIFPSHANDLFHAVGAAQKQWPHLLSKEFILGGQSQGGGTAWAATQRQAQRPVEGYLGTYAASPFTTVLSDIAGEDDTQVNARVVGIAQGLDSVLPSFKLSDWLTDAAIDRLHLLQEIVGCSAPSGQLFSSKQGIQFLKDGWNETSTAQWYRNVSDNGAKPFAGPLLVLQGDSDPNAVPHVTTQAVNDTCAMFPDAQLEYGYYKGITHTPIMQSAYMQWMEWIEDRFNKKPVQKGCKMETVAPVRGVDNIVKNGDWVMVWDEYGL
;
A
#
# COMPACT_ATOMS: atom_id res chain seq x y z
N MET A 1 5.34 -54.68 -13.46
CA MET A 1 5.72 -54.84 -14.88
C MET A 1 5.73 -53.48 -15.52
N LEU A 2 6.88 -52.89 -15.70
CA LEU A 2 7.14 -51.60 -16.32
C LEU A 2 7.42 -51.80 -17.81
N VAL A 3 6.68 -51.11 -18.67
CA VAL A 3 6.99 -51.09 -20.09
C VAL A 3 7.63 -49.73 -20.40
N PRO A 4 8.82 -49.66 -20.95
CA PRO A 4 9.46 -48.42 -21.33
C PRO A 4 9.02 -47.99 -22.73
N SER A 5 8.47 -46.79 -22.86
CA SER A 5 8.21 -46.13 -24.15
C SER A 5 9.54 -45.68 -24.77
N ARG A 6 9.84 -46.21 -25.95
CA ARG A 6 11.00 -45.82 -26.79
C ARG A 6 10.71 -44.45 -27.43
N PHE A 7 11.60 -43.50 -27.17
CA PHE A 7 11.76 -42.30 -27.99
C PHE A 7 12.38 -42.67 -29.33
N VAL A 8 11.73 -42.34 -30.42
CA VAL A 8 12.28 -42.41 -31.77
C VAL A 8 12.77 -41.00 -32.13
N PRO A 9 14.06 -40.81 -32.42
CA PRO A 9 14.54 -39.50 -32.89
C PRO A 9 14.18 -39.29 -34.36
N LEU A 10 13.43 -38.26 -34.66
CA LEU A 10 13.23 -37.77 -36.04
C LEU A 10 14.56 -37.21 -36.55
N LYS A 11 15.16 -37.90 -37.53
CA LYS A 11 16.25 -37.36 -38.33
C LYS A 11 15.69 -36.34 -39.32
N LEU A 12 15.89 -35.10 -39.00
CA LEU A 12 15.77 -34.00 -40.02
C LEU A 12 17.09 -33.96 -40.83
N SER A 13 17.09 -34.57 -41.99
CA SER A 13 18.09 -34.34 -43.02
C SER A 13 17.61 -33.20 -43.89
N GLY A 14 18.30 -32.10 -43.86
CA GLY A 14 18.08 -30.96 -44.72
C GLY A 14 18.78 -29.72 -44.17
N LYS A 15 20.08 -29.55 -44.50
CA LYS A 15 20.72 -28.24 -44.40
C LYS A 15 20.01 -27.29 -45.35
N ARG A 16 19.17 -26.43 -44.82
CA ARG A 16 18.84 -25.13 -45.43
C ARG A 16 19.56 -24.10 -44.61
N ASP A 17 20.59 -23.50 -45.19
CA ASP A 17 21.22 -22.30 -44.66
C ASP A 17 20.11 -21.23 -44.53
N MET A 18 19.69 -20.95 -43.30
CA MET A 18 18.84 -19.83 -43.03
C MET A 18 19.67 -18.55 -43.18
N ASP A 19 19.28 -17.73 -44.16
CA ASP A 19 19.84 -16.42 -44.38
C ASP A 19 19.82 -15.64 -43.07
N PRO A 20 20.96 -15.17 -42.53
CA PRO A 20 21.04 -14.45 -41.29
C PRO A 20 20.11 -13.21 -41.24
N LEU A 21 19.78 -12.62 -42.39
CA LEU A 21 18.78 -11.54 -42.50
C LEU A 21 17.36 -12.01 -42.15
N ARG A 22 16.98 -13.24 -42.46
CA ARG A 22 15.67 -13.80 -42.10
C ARG A 22 15.58 -14.18 -40.66
N ALA A 23 16.67 -14.62 -40.01
CA ALA A 23 16.73 -14.85 -38.59
C ALA A 23 16.57 -13.53 -37.78
N TRP A 24 17.21 -12.45 -38.24
CA TRP A 24 17.07 -11.12 -37.68
C TRP A 24 15.63 -10.56 -37.80
N LEU A 25 14.99 -10.76 -38.96
CA LEU A 25 13.60 -10.33 -39.14
C LEU A 25 12.62 -11.13 -38.28
N PHE A 26 12.91 -12.41 -37.98
CA PHE A 26 12.07 -13.21 -37.09
C PHE A 26 12.24 -12.81 -35.61
N PHE A 27 13.46 -12.50 -35.18
CA PHE A 27 13.70 -11.97 -33.82
C PHE A 27 13.23 -10.53 -33.66
N ALA A 28 13.39 -9.70 -34.71
CA ALA A 28 12.85 -8.35 -34.69
C ALA A 28 11.32 -8.35 -34.64
N SER A 29 10.62 -9.23 -35.40
CA SER A 29 9.16 -9.31 -35.34
C SER A 29 8.64 -9.81 -33.97
N LEU A 30 9.34 -10.72 -33.30
CA LEU A 30 8.99 -11.15 -31.95
C LEU A 30 9.22 -10.04 -30.90
N ALA A 31 10.32 -9.28 -31.04
CA ALA A 31 10.57 -8.12 -30.17
C ALA A 31 9.54 -7.00 -30.38
N TRP A 32 9.15 -6.73 -31.66
CA TRP A 32 8.10 -5.77 -31.97
C TRP A 32 6.72 -6.22 -31.49
N ALA A 33 6.38 -7.52 -31.61
CA ALA A 33 5.11 -8.05 -31.09
C ALA A 33 5.04 -7.94 -29.57
N GLN A 34 6.16 -8.08 -28.86
CA GLN A 34 6.23 -7.92 -27.41
C GLN A 34 6.12 -6.44 -27.00
N LEU A 35 6.71 -5.51 -27.75
CA LEU A 35 6.56 -4.07 -27.57
C LEU A 35 5.14 -3.59 -27.93
N GLU A 36 4.54 -4.12 -28.98
CA GLU A 36 3.15 -3.83 -29.33
C GLU A 36 2.16 -4.33 -28.25
N SER A 37 2.40 -5.50 -27.67
CA SER A 37 1.61 -6.03 -26.57
C SER A 37 1.68 -5.14 -25.31
N GLN A 38 2.83 -4.58 -25.01
CA GLN A 38 2.98 -3.60 -23.92
C GLN A 38 2.35 -2.25 -24.28
N ASN A 39 2.46 -1.79 -25.49
CA ASN A 39 1.81 -0.57 -25.96
C ASN A 39 0.28 -0.65 -25.96
N LEU A 40 -0.31 -1.82 -26.13
CA LEU A 40 -1.77 -2.01 -26.07
C LEU A 40 -2.35 -1.81 -24.65
N THR A 41 -1.54 -1.92 -23.59
CA THR A 41 -1.95 -1.59 -22.22
C THR A 41 -1.78 -0.10 -21.93
N PHE A 42 -1.02 0.64 -22.72
CA PHE A 42 -0.69 2.05 -22.53
C PHE A 42 -1.63 2.92 -23.38
N ASN A 43 -2.88 3.01 -22.99
CA ASN A 43 -3.96 3.52 -23.84
C ASN A 43 -4.44 4.94 -23.47
N SER A 44 -3.70 5.67 -22.63
CA SER A 44 -4.07 7.03 -22.27
C SER A 44 -3.44 8.03 -23.23
N THR A 45 -4.27 8.95 -23.73
CA THR A 45 -3.88 10.05 -24.63
C THR A 45 -4.02 11.41 -23.93
N PHE A 46 -3.83 11.44 -22.61
CA PHE A 46 -3.92 12.67 -21.85
C PHE A 46 -2.76 13.61 -22.18
N HIS A 47 -3.09 14.89 -22.40
CA HIS A 47 -2.15 15.97 -22.57
C HIS A 47 -2.52 17.16 -21.68
N LEU A 48 -1.51 17.79 -21.10
CA LEU A 48 -1.66 19.01 -20.33
C LEU A 48 -2.05 20.18 -21.26
N THR A 49 -3.04 20.94 -20.84
CA THR A 49 -3.41 22.18 -21.53
C THR A 49 -2.33 23.25 -21.35
N ALA A 50 -2.29 24.22 -22.26
CA ALA A 50 -1.39 25.37 -22.13
C ALA A 50 -1.67 26.19 -20.86
N ALA A 51 -2.90 26.19 -20.34
CA ALA A 51 -3.25 26.85 -19.08
C ALA A 51 -2.64 26.11 -17.88
N GLN A 52 -2.75 24.79 -17.80
CA GLN A 52 -2.16 23.94 -16.76
C GLN A 52 -0.64 24.07 -16.72
N LYS A 53 0.03 24.01 -17.89
CA LYS A 53 1.49 24.19 -18.01
C LYS A 53 1.93 25.54 -17.44
N ARG A 54 1.21 26.63 -17.76
CA ARG A 54 1.52 27.97 -17.27
C ARG A 54 1.23 28.11 -15.76
N ALA A 55 0.10 27.60 -15.29
CA ALA A 55 -0.28 27.69 -13.87
C ALA A 55 0.74 27.02 -12.96
N ALA A 56 1.27 25.88 -13.35
CA ALA A 56 2.27 25.15 -12.57
C ALA A 56 3.72 25.47 -12.97
N ASN A 57 3.92 26.46 -13.84
CA ASN A 57 5.23 26.90 -14.35
C ASN A 57 6.09 25.72 -14.85
N LEU A 58 5.54 24.90 -15.74
CA LEU A 58 6.21 23.75 -16.30
C LEU A 58 6.97 24.10 -17.60
N SER A 59 8.20 23.62 -17.71
CA SER A 59 8.88 23.56 -19.01
C SER A 59 8.20 22.53 -19.90
N GLU A 60 8.38 22.61 -21.24
CA GLU A 60 7.81 21.61 -22.16
C GLU A 60 8.33 20.19 -21.87
N ALA A 61 9.61 20.06 -21.50
CA ALA A 61 10.19 18.77 -21.12
C ALA A 61 9.53 18.18 -19.86
N LEU A 62 9.35 18.98 -18.81
CA LEU A 62 8.70 18.53 -17.59
C LEU A 62 7.23 18.21 -17.84
N ALA A 63 6.53 19.04 -18.62
CA ALA A 63 5.14 18.77 -18.99
C ALA A 63 4.99 17.43 -19.71
N HIS A 64 5.92 17.14 -20.66
CA HIS A 64 5.96 15.84 -21.32
C HIS A 64 6.19 14.69 -20.34
N ASN A 65 7.14 14.81 -19.41
CA ASN A 65 7.38 13.78 -18.41
C ASN A 65 6.16 13.52 -17.50
N VAL A 66 5.48 14.59 -17.08
CA VAL A 66 4.22 14.47 -16.30
C VAL A 66 3.12 13.78 -17.10
N GLU A 67 2.98 14.12 -18.41
CA GLU A 67 2.03 13.45 -19.30
C GLU A 67 2.33 11.95 -19.44
N VAL A 68 3.59 11.59 -19.64
CA VAL A 68 4.00 10.18 -19.74
C VAL A 68 3.73 9.44 -18.43
N ALA A 69 4.15 10.01 -17.29
CA ALA A 69 3.95 9.40 -15.98
C ALA A 69 2.45 9.19 -15.67
N LEU A 70 1.61 10.18 -15.94
CA LEU A 70 0.17 10.08 -15.72
C LEU A 70 -0.51 9.08 -16.64
N ASN A 71 -0.11 9.05 -17.92
CA ASN A 71 -0.62 8.08 -18.88
C ASN A 71 -0.27 6.64 -18.45
N PHE A 72 0.94 6.44 -17.94
CA PHE A 72 1.37 5.17 -17.39
C PHE A 72 0.52 4.76 -16.19
N GLU A 73 0.35 5.62 -15.18
CA GLU A 73 -0.51 5.32 -14.03
C GLU A 73 -1.93 4.94 -14.46
N ARG A 74 -2.52 5.72 -15.37
CA ARG A 74 -3.88 5.46 -15.88
C ARG A 74 -4.01 4.13 -16.60
N SER A 75 -2.92 3.62 -17.20
CA SER A 75 -2.91 2.29 -17.81
C SER A 75 -3.04 1.16 -16.78
N ASN A 76 -2.75 1.44 -15.53
CA ASN A 76 -2.87 0.49 -14.41
C ASN A 76 -4.26 0.49 -13.75
N ASN A 77 -5.18 1.36 -14.15
CA ASN A 77 -6.54 1.34 -13.61
C ASN A 77 -7.32 0.10 -14.08
N ALA A 78 -8.13 -0.45 -13.19
CA ALA A 78 -8.97 -1.61 -13.46
C ALA A 78 -10.26 -1.21 -14.21
N GLY A 79 -10.13 -1.06 -15.52
CA GLY A 79 -11.24 -0.78 -16.44
C GLY A 79 -11.64 0.69 -16.56
N HIS A 80 -11.72 1.44 -15.47
CA HIS A 80 -12.14 2.84 -15.45
C HIS A 80 -11.21 3.69 -14.59
N LEU A 81 -11.10 4.98 -14.91
CA LEU A 81 -10.55 5.94 -13.95
C LEU A 81 -11.46 6.00 -12.72
N THR A 82 -10.90 6.17 -11.54
CA THR A 82 -11.63 6.18 -10.26
C THR A 82 -12.82 7.15 -10.29
N GLN A 83 -12.62 8.36 -10.85
CA GLN A 83 -13.68 9.36 -10.97
C GLN A 83 -14.78 8.99 -11.95
N ASN A 84 -14.62 7.94 -12.75
CA ASN A 84 -15.60 7.44 -13.73
C ASN A 84 -16.17 6.07 -13.34
N ASP A 85 -15.67 5.43 -12.28
CA ASP A 85 -16.19 4.16 -11.80
C ASP A 85 -17.39 4.41 -10.88
N PRO A 86 -18.61 3.98 -11.28
CA PRO A 86 -19.81 4.18 -10.47
C PRO A 86 -19.74 3.52 -9.09
N PHE A 87 -18.79 2.60 -8.88
CA PHE A 87 -18.59 1.97 -7.58
C PHE A 87 -18.29 3.03 -6.50
N TYR A 88 -17.44 4.03 -6.77
CA TYR A 88 -17.02 5.03 -5.79
C TYR A 88 -18.05 6.12 -5.50
N PHE A 89 -19.16 6.15 -6.23
CA PHE A 89 -20.22 7.12 -5.95
C PHE A 89 -21.12 6.65 -4.82
N LEU A 90 -21.30 7.51 -3.83
CA LEU A 90 -22.20 7.24 -2.73
C LEU A 90 -23.63 7.01 -3.25
N PRO A 91 -24.37 6.06 -2.68
CA PRO A 91 -25.77 5.85 -3.00
C PRO A 91 -26.59 7.13 -2.76
N THR A 92 -27.57 7.41 -3.60
CA THR A 92 -28.38 8.64 -3.57
C THR A 92 -29.22 8.80 -2.30
N ASN A 93 -29.50 7.71 -1.61
CA ASN A 93 -30.21 7.70 -0.33
C ASN A 93 -29.31 7.93 0.89
N VAL A 94 -27.98 8.04 0.70
CA VAL A 94 -27.04 8.34 1.78
C VAL A 94 -27.04 9.83 2.05
N ASN A 95 -27.39 10.22 3.28
CA ASN A 95 -27.30 11.61 3.71
C ASN A 95 -25.83 11.94 4.04
N ARG A 96 -25.17 12.70 3.18
CA ARG A 96 -23.76 13.07 3.31
C ARG A 96 -23.47 13.92 4.55
N SER A 97 -24.45 14.69 5.02
CA SER A 97 -24.29 15.51 6.23
C SER A 97 -24.51 14.75 7.54
N HIS A 98 -25.06 13.53 7.45
CA HIS A 98 -25.37 12.68 8.60
C HIS A 98 -25.13 11.22 8.22
N LEU A 99 -23.86 10.87 8.09
CA LEU A 99 -23.48 9.47 7.84
C LEU A 99 -23.79 8.60 9.05
N PRO A 100 -24.11 7.32 8.84
CA PRO A 100 -24.28 6.38 9.93
C PRO A 100 -22.98 6.16 10.71
N PRO A 101 -23.01 5.46 11.86
CA PRO A 101 -21.81 5.22 12.66
C PRO A 101 -20.69 4.50 11.90
N PRO A 102 -19.41 4.73 12.26
CA PRO A 102 -18.27 4.03 11.68
C PRO A 102 -18.43 2.50 11.72
N GLY A 103 -17.93 1.82 10.68
CA GLY A 103 -18.12 0.38 10.44
C GLY A 103 -19.48 0.01 9.86
N THR A 104 -20.26 0.99 9.35
CA THR A 104 -21.49 0.74 8.60
C THR A 104 -21.19 0.64 7.11
N ILE A 105 -21.74 -0.38 6.45
CA ILE A 105 -21.68 -0.53 4.98
C ILE A 105 -22.63 0.46 4.32
N LEU A 106 -22.13 1.14 3.29
CA LEU A 106 -22.91 2.06 2.45
C LEU A 106 -23.27 1.43 1.10
N LYS A 107 -22.38 0.62 0.55
CA LYS A 107 -22.53 -0.04 -0.76
C LYS A 107 -21.67 -1.29 -0.82
N VAL A 108 -22.13 -2.31 -1.52
CA VAL A 108 -21.38 -3.56 -1.77
C VAL A 108 -21.38 -3.89 -3.24
N GLU A 109 -20.23 -4.23 -3.77
CA GLU A 109 -20.03 -4.95 -5.02
C GLU A 109 -19.58 -6.36 -4.67
N GLU A 110 -20.54 -7.29 -4.55
CA GLU A 110 -20.33 -8.66 -4.05
C GLU A 110 -19.34 -9.44 -4.93
N TYR A 111 -19.44 -9.27 -6.25
CA TYR A 111 -18.59 -9.93 -7.23
C TYR A 111 -17.99 -8.88 -8.17
N THR A 112 -16.76 -8.48 -7.87
CA THR A 112 -16.01 -7.56 -8.74
C THR A 112 -15.61 -8.29 -10.03
N ASN A 113 -15.74 -7.62 -11.17
CA ASN A 113 -15.28 -8.17 -12.45
C ASN A 113 -13.76 -8.26 -12.52
N THR A 114 -13.23 -9.43 -12.18
CA THR A 114 -11.79 -9.68 -12.12
C THR A 114 -11.07 -9.65 -13.48
N SER A 115 -11.80 -9.60 -14.60
CA SER A 115 -11.18 -9.49 -15.94
C SER A 115 -10.42 -8.17 -16.16
N PHE A 116 -10.70 -7.15 -15.34
CA PHE A 116 -9.98 -5.88 -15.35
C PHE A 116 -8.73 -5.88 -14.46
N TYR A 117 -8.50 -6.95 -13.70
CA TYR A 117 -7.41 -7.05 -12.73
C TYR A 117 -6.36 -8.08 -13.15
N THR A 118 -5.16 -7.94 -12.61
CA THR A 118 -4.06 -8.90 -12.78
C THR A 118 -3.91 -9.78 -11.53
N LEU A 119 -5.03 -10.26 -11.00
CA LEU A 119 -5.03 -11.14 -9.84
C LEU A 119 -4.43 -12.50 -10.18
N PRO A 120 -3.78 -13.16 -9.21
CA PRO A 120 -3.45 -14.58 -9.33
C PRO A 120 -4.69 -15.41 -9.65
N PRO A 121 -4.58 -16.45 -10.52
CA PRO A 121 -5.70 -17.35 -10.79
C PRO A 121 -6.30 -17.92 -9.50
N THR A 122 -7.59 -18.19 -9.52
CA THR A 122 -8.38 -18.76 -8.43
C THR A 122 -8.80 -17.81 -7.30
N LEU A 123 -8.27 -16.60 -7.28
CA LEU A 123 -8.75 -15.58 -6.35
C LEU A 123 -10.03 -14.91 -6.88
N SER A 124 -10.88 -14.47 -5.99
CA SER A 124 -12.03 -13.62 -6.28
C SER A 124 -12.00 -12.36 -5.43
N MET A 125 -12.78 -11.35 -5.81
CA MET A 125 -12.75 -10.04 -5.18
C MET A 125 -14.14 -9.48 -4.98
N SER A 126 -14.33 -8.77 -3.88
CA SER A 126 -15.47 -7.89 -3.60
C SER A 126 -14.97 -6.51 -3.28
N ARG A 127 -15.77 -5.47 -3.55
CA ARG A 127 -15.51 -4.09 -3.11
C ARG A 127 -16.67 -3.57 -2.29
N PHE A 128 -16.39 -2.65 -1.36
CA PHE A 128 -17.45 -2.03 -0.59
C PHE A 128 -17.12 -0.59 -0.19
N LEU A 129 -18.16 0.23 -0.07
CA LEU A 129 -18.08 1.52 0.58
C LEU A 129 -18.58 1.39 2.01
N TYR A 130 -17.89 2.02 2.93
CA TYR A 130 -18.20 1.98 4.35
C TYR A 130 -17.99 3.33 5.02
N VAL A 131 -18.46 3.46 6.23
CA VAL A 131 -18.20 4.64 7.07
C VAL A 131 -16.99 4.37 7.93
N THR A 132 -16.02 5.25 7.88
CA THR A 132 -14.89 5.32 8.79
C THR A 132 -14.95 6.57 9.67
N GLU A 133 -13.90 6.84 10.40
CA GLU A 133 -13.79 7.94 11.36
C GLU A 133 -12.56 8.79 11.04
N SER A 134 -12.75 10.08 10.83
CA SER A 134 -11.65 11.04 10.71
C SER A 134 -10.90 11.22 12.02
N LEU A 135 -9.78 11.94 11.99
CA LEU A 135 -8.96 12.20 13.18
C LEU A 135 -9.73 12.89 14.32
N ASN A 136 -10.73 13.73 14.00
CA ASN A 136 -11.56 14.43 14.97
C ASN A 136 -12.83 13.67 15.42
N GLY A 137 -12.97 12.40 14.99
CA GLY A 137 -14.10 11.55 15.33
C GLY A 137 -15.33 11.68 14.42
N SER A 138 -15.29 12.53 13.38
CA SER A 138 -16.41 12.66 12.44
C SER A 138 -16.52 11.43 11.54
N SER A 139 -17.75 10.97 11.28
CA SER A 139 -18.03 9.93 10.31
C SER A 139 -17.74 10.42 8.89
N ILE A 140 -16.95 9.68 8.14
CA ILE A 140 -16.59 9.95 6.74
C ILE A 140 -16.68 8.67 5.90
N PRO A 141 -16.95 8.74 4.59
CA PRO A 141 -17.01 7.57 3.74
C PRO A 141 -15.60 7.16 3.29
N ALA A 142 -15.41 5.86 3.11
CA ALA A 142 -14.21 5.28 2.51
C ALA A 142 -14.57 4.06 1.67
N SER A 143 -13.63 3.62 0.82
CA SER A 143 -13.72 2.39 0.05
C SER A 143 -12.72 1.34 0.54
N ALA A 144 -13.02 0.09 0.26
CA ALA A 144 -12.17 -1.05 0.56
C ALA A 144 -12.46 -2.21 -0.41
N TYR A 145 -11.53 -3.17 -0.45
CA TYR A 145 -11.77 -4.45 -1.11
C TYR A 145 -11.62 -5.63 -0.16
N VAL A 146 -12.20 -6.75 -0.56
CA VAL A 146 -11.91 -8.07 0.02
C VAL A 146 -11.35 -8.95 -1.08
N LEU A 147 -10.19 -9.54 -0.83
CA LEU A 147 -9.62 -10.57 -1.70
C LEU A 147 -9.87 -11.94 -1.07
N TRP A 148 -10.55 -12.80 -1.82
CA TRP A 148 -11.00 -14.11 -1.35
C TRP A 148 -10.13 -15.22 -1.91
N PRO A 149 -9.56 -16.09 -1.04
CA PRO A 149 -8.89 -17.32 -1.48
C PRO A 149 -9.88 -18.33 -2.02
N TYR A 150 -9.41 -19.24 -2.87
CA TYR A 150 -10.23 -20.36 -3.39
C TYR A 150 -10.73 -21.28 -2.26
N VAL A 151 -9.87 -21.58 -1.29
CA VAL A 151 -10.21 -22.30 -0.07
C VAL A 151 -9.58 -21.59 1.14
N PRO A 152 -10.24 -21.59 2.29
CA PRO A 152 -9.64 -21.00 3.50
C PRO A 152 -8.50 -21.86 4.04
N LYS A 153 -7.53 -21.22 4.67
CA LYS A 153 -6.56 -21.89 5.53
C LYS A 153 -7.28 -22.53 6.70
N LYS A 154 -6.96 -23.78 6.97
CA LYS A 154 -7.54 -24.52 8.12
C LYS A 154 -6.89 -24.03 9.41
N VAL A 155 -7.69 -23.46 10.28
CA VAL A 155 -7.29 -23.00 11.63
C VAL A 155 -8.17 -23.70 12.65
N PRO A 156 -7.62 -24.51 13.56
CA PRO A 156 -8.40 -25.19 14.59
C PRO A 156 -9.12 -24.20 15.53
N GLY A 157 -10.41 -24.39 15.75
CA GLY A 157 -11.21 -23.57 16.67
C GLY A 157 -11.53 -22.16 16.19
N LEU A 158 -11.30 -21.87 14.89
CA LEU A 158 -11.72 -20.62 14.29
C LEU A 158 -13.24 -20.58 14.16
N SER A 159 -13.86 -19.47 14.54
CA SER A 159 -15.31 -19.29 14.48
C SER A 159 -15.70 -18.16 13.53
N ALA A 160 -16.84 -18.32 12.87
CA ALA A 160 -17.46 -17.25 12.10
C ALA A 160 -17.95 -16.13 13.01
N CYS A 161 -18.05 -14.91 12.48
CA CYS A 161 -18.52 -13.74 13.25
C CYS A 161 -19.92 -13.92 13.84
N ASN A 162 -20.79 -14.70 13.17
CA ASN A 162 -22.14 -15.02 13.65
C ASN A 162 -22.20 -16.25 14.60
N GLY A 163 -21.05 -16.83 14.94
CA GLY A 163 -20.95 -18.00 15.82
C GLY A 163 -21.40 -19.33 15.21
N GLN A 164 -21.67 -19.36 13.91
CA GLN A 164 -22.06 -20.61 13.22
C GLN A 164 -20.82 -21.47 12.92
N ASN A 165 -21.02 -22.78 13.00
CA ASN A 165 -20.01 -23.74 12.54
C ASN A 165 -20.07 -23.86 11.00
N GLY A 166 -18.93 -23.73 10.36
CA GLY A 166 -18.83 -23.81 8.91
C GLY A 166 -17.40 -23.61 8.41
N THR A 167 -17.27 -23.48 7.11
CA THR A 167 -16.01 -23.11 6.50
C THR A 167 -15.82 -21.59 6.64
N VAL A 168 -14.81 -21.16 7.38
CA VAL A 168 -14.57 -19.77 7.71
C VAL A 168 -13.19 -19.38 7.22
N TYR A 169 -13.10 -18.21 6.61
CA TYR A 169 -11.82 -17.63 6.19
C TYR A 169 -11.16 -16.89 7.35
N PRO A 170 -9.94 -17.26 7.77
CA PRO A 170 -9.18 -16.43 8.70
C PRO A 170 -8.88 -15.08 8.06
N LEU A 171 -9.08 -14.00 8.82
CA LEU A 171 -9.14 -12.63 8.31
C LEU A 171 -7.86 -11.85 8.59
N VAL A 172 -7.27 -11.28 7.56
CA VAL A 172 -6.16 -10.31 7.70
C VAL A 172 -6.62 -8.95 7.16
N GLY A 173 -6.53 -7.91 7.99
CA GLY A 173 -6.67 -6.52 7.57
C GLY A 173 -5.32 -6.00 7.08
N GLN A 174 -5.23 -5.59 5.82
CA GLN A 174 -3.99 -5.12 5.19
C GLN A 174 -4.05 -3.61 4.95
N ALA A 175 -3.05 -2.90 5.44
CA ALA A 175 -2.82 -1.48 5.23
C ALA A 175 -1.79 -1.30 4.11
N HIS A 176 -2.19 -0.64 3.01
CA HIS A 176 -1.33 -0.52 1.84
C HIS A 176 -0.20 0.51 2.00
N GLY A 177 0.88 0.32 1.23
CA GLY A 177 1.96 1.28 1.07
C GLY A 177 1.54 2.55 0.32
N THR A 178 2.47 3.49 0.13
CA THR A 178 2.20 4.78 -0.52
C THR A 178 1.81 4.60 -1.99
N SER A 179 0.54 4.80 -2.33
CA SER A 179 0.02 4.76 -3.70
C SER A 179 -0.08 6.14 -4.36
N GLY A 180 -0.06 7.19 -3.57
CA GLY A 180 -0.19 8.59 -4.01
C GLY A 180 -1.00 9.41 -3.01
N GLN A 181 -1.55 10.55 -3.45
CA GLN A 181 -2.20 11.52 -2.54
C GLN A 181 -3.49 12.11 -3.11
N THR A 182 -4.05 11.52 -4.16
CA THR A 182 -5.34 11.93 -4.74
C THR A 182 -6.35 10.80 -4.73
N GLN A 183 -7.60 11.10 -5.02
CA GLN A 183 -8.67 10.10 -5.06
C GLN A 183 -8.40 8.94 -6.04
N ALA A 184 -7.64 9.17 -7.11
CA ALA A 184 -7.35 8.14 -8.10
C ALA A 184 -6.40 7.05 -7.59
N CYS A 185 -5.76 7.27 -6.45
CA CYS A 185 -4.72 6.39 -5.92
C CYS A 185 -5.27 5.23 -5.08
N ALA A 186 -6.57 4.94 -5.20
CA ALA A 186 -7.23 3.83 -4.51
C ALA A 186 -6.71 2.48 -5.00
N PRO A 187 -6.06 1.65 -4.14
CA PRO A 187 -5.63 0.31 -4.51
C PRO A 187 -6.73 -0.56 -5.10
N SER A 188 -7.97 -0.43 -4.62
CA SER A 188 -9.12 -1.19 -5.14
C SER A 188 -9.49 -0.86 -6.59
N ASN A 189 -8.92 0.21 -7.17
CA ASN A 189 -9.07 0.58 -8.59
C ASN A 189 -7.83 0.23 -9.43
N LEU A 190 -6.79 -0.32 -8.84
CA LEU A 190 -5.57 -0.69 -9.55
C LEU A 190 -5.59 -2.18 -9.91
N ARG A 191 -5.13 -2.50 -11.11
CA ARG A 191 -5.14 -3.87 -11.65
C ARG A 191 -4.41 -4.88 -10.78
N ASN A 192 -3.36 -4.45 -10.10
CA ASN A 192 -2.53 -5.25 -9.21
C ASN A 192 -2.82 -5.02 -7.71
N LEU A 193 -3.85 -4.23 -7.36
CA LEU A 193 -4.19 -3.84 -6.00
C LEU A 193 -3.01 -3.17 -5.26
N TRP A 194 -2.17 -2.43 -5.99
CA TRP A 194 -0.97 -1.74 -5.55
C TRP A 194 0.12 -2.70 -5.03
N ASP A 195 -0.02 -3.21 -3.81
CA ASP A 195 1.01 -4.02 -3.16
C ASP A 195 1.17 -5.45 -3.73
N ALA A 196 0.20 -5.93 -4.53
CA ALA A 196 0.29 -7.18 -5.29
C ALA A 196 0.90 -8.35 -4.48
N TRP A 197 2.08 -8.81 -4.90
CA TRP A 197 2.81 -9.93 -4.32
C TRP A 197 3.50 -9.60 -2.99
N ASN A 198 3.59 -8.33 -2.61
CA ASN A 198 4.20 -7.99 -1.33
C ASN A 198 3.33 -8.51 -0.18
N GLU A 199 2.02 -8.33 -0.25
CA GLU A 199 1.11 -8.75 0.82
C GLU A 199 -0.18 -9.41 0.33
N PRO A 200 -1.11 -8.71 -0.39
CA PRO A 200 -2.46 -9.21 -0.56
C PRO A 200 -2.54 -10.52 -1.32
N PHE A 201 -1.75 -10.69 -2.38
CA PHE A 201 -1.75 -11.94 -3.15
C PHE A 201 -1.12 -13.09 -2.37
N ALA A 202 -0.03 -12.82 -1.66
CA ALA A 202 0.65 -13.80 -0.83
C ALA A 202 -0.27 -14.33 0.29
N LEU A 203 -0.97 -13.43 0.98
CA LEU A 203 -1.94 -13.76 2.01
C LEU A 203 -3.10 -14.59 1.46
N ALA A 204 -3.73 -14.11 0.37
CA ALA A 204 -4.89 -14.78 -0.20
C ALA A 204 -4.54 -16.17 -0.77
N LEU A 205 -3.39 -16.34 -1.43
CA LEU A 205 -2.94 -17.65 -1.90
C LEU A 205 -2.61 -18.61 -0.76
N ASN A 206 -2.31 -18.11 0.44
CA ASN A 206 -2.13 -18.91 1.65
C ASN A 206 -3.44 -19.18 2.41
N GLY A 207 -4.59 -18.77 1.85
CA GLY A 207 -5.91 -19.11 2.36
C GLY A 207 -6.48 -18.11 3.38
N TYR A 208 -5.91 -16.92 3.50
CA TYR A 208 -6.46 -15.83 4.30
C TYR A 208 -7.37 -14.94 3.46
N ALA A 209 -8.54 -14.56 3.97
CA ALA A 209 -9.29 -13.46 3.38
C ALA A 209 -8.58 -12.14 3.73
N VAL A 210 -8.38 -11.27 2.73
CA VAL A 210 -7.69 -10.00 2.93
C VAL A 210 -8.69 -8.87 2.80
N VAL A 211 -8.87 -8.09 3.85
CA VAL A 211 -9.65 -6.84 3.83
C VAL A 211 -8.68 -5.66 3.83
N ALA A 212 -8.72 -4.86 2.78
CA ALA A 212 -7.82 -3.72 2.64
C ALA A 212 -8.60 -2.44 2.33
N PRO A 213 -8.55 -1.44 3.23
CA PRO A 213 -9.10 -0.12 2.94
C PRO A 213 -8.22 0.61 1.91
N ASP A 214 -8.85 1.45 1.10
CA ASP A 214 -8.15 2.41 0.25
C ASP A 214 -7.66 3.64 1.02
N TYR A 215 -7.96 3.76 2.30
CA TYR A 215 -7.96 4.92 3.17
C TYR A 215 -8.98 6.01 2.74
N ALA A 216 -9.44 6.80 3.70
CA ALA A 216 -10.35 7.91 3.44
C ALA A 216 -9.71 8.94 2.49
N GLY A 217 -10.50 9.43 1.53
CA GLY A 217 -10.04 10.36 0.50
C GLY A 217 -9.48 9.70 -0.76
N TYR A 218 -9.20 8.38 -0.74
CA TYR A 218 -8.99 7.59 -1.94
C TYR A 218 -10.32 6.96 -2.41
N GLY A 219 -10.47 6.82 -3.71
CA GLY A 219 -11.70 6.28 -4.32
C GLY A 219 -12.88 7.24 -4.18
N VAL A 220 -13.41 7.39 -2.99
CA VAL A 220 -14.56 8.26 -2.69
C VAL A 220 -14.12 9.73 -2.55
N PRO A 221 -14.57 10.65 -3.43
CA PRO A 221 -14.00 12.00 -3.54
C PRO A 221 -14.59 13.01 -2.54
N GLU A 222 -15.00 12.59 -1.35
CA GLU A 222 -15.73 13.44 -0.41
C GLU A 222 -14.81 14.37 0.41
N MET A 223 -13.51 14.03 0.49
CA MET A 223 -12.51 14.81 1.21
C MET A 223 -11.11 14.56 0.67
N PRO A 224 -10.15 15.48 0.86
CA PRO A 224 -8.74 15.20 0.61
C PRO A 224 -8.23 14.08 1.52
N THR A 225 -7.31 13.28 1.02
CA THR A 225 -6.67 12.19 1.77
C THR A 225 -5.87 12.75 2.94
N PRO A 226 -6.06 12.24 4.18
CA PRO A 226 -5.22 12.58 5.32
C PRO A 226 -3.88 11.84 5.24
N TYR A 227 -3.11 12.13 4.20
CA TYR A 227 -1.88 11.44 3.82
C TYR A 227 -0.87 11.42 4.97
N PHE A 228 -0.36 10.23 5.33
CA PHE A 228 0.55 9.99 6.46
C PHE A 228 0.02 10.44 7.84
N ILE A 229 -1.29 10.61 7.99
CA ILE A 229 -1.91 10.81 9.32
C ILE A 229 -2.31 9.42 9.84
N PHE A 230 -1.36 8.69 10.41
CA PHE A 230 -1.50 7.28 10.76
C PHE A 230 -2.68 6.94 11.66
N PRO A 231 -3.07 7.75 12.68
CA PRO A 231 -4.27 7.46 13.45
C PRO A 231 -5.57 7.45 12.63
N SER A 232 -5.68 8.28 11.58
CA SER A 232 -6.82 8.23 10.65
C SER A 232 -6.83 6.94 9.85
N HIS A 233 -5.68 6.54 9.29
CA HIS A 233 -5.55 5.30 8.54
C HIS A 233 -5.77 4.06 9.42
N ALA A 234 -5.37 4.10 10.70
CA ALA A 234 -5.67 3.04 11.67
C ALA A 234 -7.17 2.92 11.92
N ASN A 235 -7.91 4.04 11.94
CA ASN A 235 -9.38 4.00 11.99
C ASN A 235 -9.95 3.34 10.73
N ASP A 236 -9.46 3.72 9.54
CA ASP A 236 -9.89 3.14 8.27
C ASP A 236 -9.73 1.63 8.28
N LEU A 237 -8.57 1.13 8.73
CA LEU A 237 -8.26 -0.29 8.79
C LEU A 237 -9.21 -1.05 9.72
N PHE A 238 -9.41 -0.59 10.95
CA PHE A 238 -10.32 -1.23 11.90
C PHE A 238 -11.78 -1.20 11.44
N HIS A 239 -12.22 -0.06 10.88
CA HIS A 239 -13.61 0.07 10.45
C HIS A 239 -13.89 -0.72 9.17
N ALA A 240 -12.89 -0.87 8.25
CA ALA A 240 -13.02 -1.76 7.09
C ALA A 240 -13.16 -3.22 7.52
N VAL A 241 -12.29 -3.70 8.43
CA VAL A 241 -12.39 -5.06 8.99
C VAL A 241 -13.74 -5.28 9.64
N GLY A 242 -14.18 -4.39 10.53
CA GLY A 242 -15.47 -4.51 11.20
C GLY A 242 -16.68 -4.43 10.26
N ALA A 243 -16.59 -3.62 9.21
CA ALA A 243 -17.62 -3.52 8.16
C ALA A 243 -17.71 -4.82 7.35
N ALA A 244 -16.57 -5.38 6.93
CA ALA A 244 -16.51 -6.65 6.22
C ALA A 244 -17.05 -7.80 7.06
N GLN A 245 -16.70 -7.88 8.34
CA GLN A 245 -17.21 -8.90 9.26
C GLN A 245 -18.74 -8.81 9.43
N LYS A 246 -19.32 -7.62 9.44
CA LYS A 246 -20.78 -7.41 9.48
C LYS A 246 -21.45 -7.79 8.16
N GLN A 247 -20.78 -7.56 7.02
CA GLN A 247 -21.32 -7.88 5.69
C GLN A 247 -21.29 -9.38 5.40
N TRP A 248 -20.19 -10.05 5.77
CA TRP A 248 -20.00 -11.49 5.52
C TRP A 248 -19.80 -12.29 6.82
N PRO A 249 -20.75 -12.22 7.77
CA PRO A 249 -20.56 -12.75 9.13
C PRO A 249 -20.49 -14.28 9.20
N HIS A 250 -20.91 -14.98 8.14
CA HIS A 250 -20.85 -16.44 8.01
C HIS A 250 -19.61 -16.93 7.25
N LEU A 251 -18.86 -16.02 6.61
CA LEU A 251 -17.65 -16.34 5.84
C LEU A 251 -16.37 -15.90 6.56
N LEU A 252 -16.36 -14.77 7.24
CA LEU A 252 -15.18 -14.22 7.88
C LEU A 252 -15.08 -14.61 9.36
N SER A 253 -13.86 -14.87 9.81
CA SER A 253 -13.60 -15.13 11.21
C SER A 253 -13.81 -13.91 12.08
N LYS A 254 -14.21 -14.15 13.34
CA LYS A 254 -14.22 -13.13 14.38
C LYS A 254 -12.81 -12.66 14.72
N GLU A 255 -11.89 -13.61 14.79
CA GLU A 255 -10.48 -13.35 14.97
C GLU A 255 -9.85 -12.74 13.73
N PHE A 256 -8.96 -11.76 13.91
CA PHE A 256 -8.26 -11.10 12.82
C PHE A 256 -6.86 -10.63 13.22
N ILE A 257 -6.01 -10.49 12.22
CA ILE A 257 -4.66 -9.90 12.31
C ILE A 257 -4.64 -8.65 11.45
N LEU A 258 -3.83 -7.67 11.83
CA LEU A 258 -3.58 -6.49 11.02
C LEU A 258 -2.14 -6.51 10.51
N GLY A 259 -1.89 -5.83 9.40
CA GLY A 259 -0.52 -5.70 8.90
C GLY A 259 -0.39 -4.69 7.79
N GLY A 260 0.87 -4.40 7.43
CA GLY A 260 1.18 -3.51 6.31
C GLY A 260 2.67 -3.24 6.17
N GLN A 261 3.04 -2.72 4.99
CA GLN A 261 4.40 -2.37 4.63
C GLN A 261 4.51 -0.87 4.33
N SER A 262 5.65 -0.24 4.62
CA SER A 262 5.91 1.16 4.30
C SER A 262 4.95 2.11 5.05
N GLN A 263 4.19 2.97 4.34
CA GLN A 263 3.08 3.74 4.92
C GLN A 263 2.09 2.82 5.63
N GLY A 264 1.80 1.66 5.03
CA GLY A 264 0.97 0.62 5.63
C GLY A 264 1.58 0.05 6.91
N GLY A 265 2.90 -0.10 6.97
CA GLY A 265 3.63 -0.48 8.18
C GLY A 265 3.48 0.54 9.31
N GLY A 266 3.58 1.84 8.99
CA GLY A 266 3.30 2.92 9.93
C GLY A 266 1.85 2.92 10.42
N THR A 267 0.91 2.69 9.50
CA THR A 267 -0.53 2.53 9.80
C THR A 267 -0.77 1.32 10.71
N ALA A 268 -0.15 0.18 10.41
CA ALA A 268 -0.27 -1.03 11.20
C ALA A 268 0.26 -0.84 12.64
N TRP A 269 1.41 -0.17 12.80
CA TRP A 269 1.90 0.16 14.15
C TRP A 269 0.93 1.10 14.89
N ALA A 270 0.45 2.17 14.24
CA ALA A 270 -0.57 3.05 14.82
C ALA A 270 -1.86 2.30 15.19
N ALA A 271 -2.23 1.27 14.43
CA ALA A 271 -3.37 0.43 14.75
C ALA A 271 -3.18 -0.32 16.09
N THR A 272 -1.97 -0.74 16.45
CA THR A 272 -1.70 -1.33 17.79
C THR A 272 -1.91 -0.31 18.91
N GLN A 273 -1.53 0.96 18.69
CA GLN A 273 -1.72 2.04 19.67
C GLN A 273 -3.21 2.38 19.81
N ARG A 274 -3.97 2.41 18.69
CA ARG A 274 -5.42 2.54 18.72
C ARG A 274 -6.07 1.36 19.46
N GLN A 275 -5.61 0.13 19.24
CA GLN A 275 -6.13 -1.06 19.92
C GLN A 275 -5.94 -0.99 21.44
N ALA A 276 -4.84 -0.42 21.93
CA ALA A 276 -4.62 -0.20 23.35
C ALA A 276 -5.60 0.83 23.95
N GLN A 277 -5.99 1.84 23.15
CA GLN A 277 -6.91 2.90 23.59
C GLN A 277 -8.38 2.50 23.44
N ARG A 278 -8.71 1.80 22.35
CA ARG A 278 -10.08 1.39 21.98
C ARG A 278 -10.08 -0.08 21.54
N PRO A 279 -10.07 -1.03 22.50
CA PRO A 279 -9.97 -2.46 22.20
C PRO A 279 -11.11 -2.96 21.31
N VAL A 280 -10.75 -3.72 20.27
CA VAL A 280 -11.67 -4.43 19.39
C VAL A 280 -11.51 -5.92 19.64
N GLU A 281 -12.61 -6.60 19.90
CA GLU A 281 -12.62 -8.05 20.17
C GLU A 281 -12.20 -8.82 18.91
N GLY A 282 -11.46 -9.91 19.10
CA GLY A 282 -10.97 -10.75 18.00
C GLY A 282 -9.59 -10.35 17.46
N TYR A 283 -9.04 -9.22 17.89
CA TYR A 283 -7.68 -8.82 17.51
C TYR A 283 -6.64 -9.80 18.06
N LEU A 284 -5.78 -10.35 17.18
CA LEU A 284 -4.76 -11.33 17.53
C LEU A 284 -3.33 -10.79 17.51
N GLY A 285 -3.11 -9.65 16.88
CA GLY A 285 -1.79 -9.04 16.76
C GLY A 285 -1.60 -8.31 15.42
N THR A 286 -0.42 -7.71 15.25
CA THR A 286 -0.08 -6.89 14.08
C THR A 286 1.35 -7.16 13.62
N TYR A 287 1.58 -7.18 12.29
CA TYR A 287 2.92 -7.06 11.71
C TYR A 287 3.06 -5.72 11.00
N ALA A 288 4.27 -5.15 11.07
CA ALA A 288 4.63 -3.87 10.45
C ALA A 288 6.00 -4.02 9.77
N ALA A 289 6.02 -3.98 8.43
CA ALA A 289 7.23 -4.16 7.66
C ALA A 289 7.74 -2.83 7.10
N SER A 290 9.04 -2.57 7.24
CA SER A 290 9.68 -1.29 6.87
C SER A 290 8.80 -0.07 7.22
N PRO A 291 8.34 0.03 8.49
CA PRO A 291 7.34 1.02 8.87
C PRO A 291 7.97 2.41 8.94
N PHE A 292 7.28 3.41 8.41
CA PHE A 292 7.55 4.78 8.82
C PHE A 292 7.15 4.96 10.28
N THR A 293 8.12 5.21 11.15
CA THR A 293 7.89 5.34 12.59
C THR A 293 7.90 6.79 13.05
N THR A 294 9.03 7.48 12.89
CA THR A 294 9.17 8.91 13.15
C THR A 294 9.25 9.63 11.80
N VAL A 295 8.10 9.89 11.20
CA VAL A 295 7.96 10.23 9.77
C VAL A 295 8.89 11.34 9.31
N LEU A 296 8.97 12.46 10.06
CA LEU A 296 9.82 13.58 9.66
C LEU A 296 11.32 13.26 9.81
N SER A 297 11.69 12.29 10.65
CA SER A 297 13.07 11.81 10.78
C SER A 297 13.43 10.83 9.68
N ASP A 298 12.49 9.96 9.28
CA ASP A 298 12.65 9.07 8.13
C ASP A 298 12.86 9.88 6.86
N ILE A 299 11.98 10.88 6.62
CA ILE A 299 12.07 11.78 5.45
C ILE A 299 13.41 12.50 5.36
N ALA A 300 14.01 12.91 6.49
CA ALA A 300 15.30 13.56 6.48
C ALA A 300 16.46 12.68 5.98
N GLY A 301 16.25 11.36 5.85
CA GLY A 301 17.21 10.41 5.30
C GLY A 301 16.99 10.04 3.82
N GLU A 302 15.89 10.53 3.22
CA GLU A 302 15.56 10.28 1.81
C GLU A 302 16.29 11.25 0.85
N ASP A 303 16.25 10.95 -0.47
CA ASP A 303 16.68 11.92 -1.48
C ASP A 303 15.70 13.10 -1.58
N ASP A 304 16.18 14.26 -2.01
CA ASP A 304 15.42 15.52 -2.02
C ASP A 304 14.11 15.42 -2.83
N THR A 305 14.03 14.57 -3.85
CA THR A 305 12.82 14.38 -4.63
C THR A 305 11.74 13.67 -3.81
N GLN A 306 12.13 12.62 -3.10
CA GLN A 306 11.23 11.89 -2.21
C GLN A 306 10.78 12.78 -1.04
N VAL A 307 11.72 13.53 -0.44
CA VAL A 307 11.42 14.52 0.61
C VAL A 307 10.35 15.49 0.13
N ASN A 308 10.55 16.13 -1.03
CA ASN A 308 9.61 17.12 -1.57
C ASN A 308 8.23 16.54 -1.79
N ALA A 309 8.12 15.43 -2.53
CA ALA A 309 6.83 14.81 -2.86
C ALA A 309 6.07 14.39 -1.59
N ARG A 310 6.77 13.82 -0.62
CA ARG A 310 6.18 13.32 0.62
C ARG A 310 5.72 14.45 1.54
N VAL A 311 6.55 15.50 1.72
CA VAL A 311 6.19 16.64 2.57
C VAL A 311 5.03 17.44 1.97
N VAL A 312 4.98 17.59 0.64
CA VAL A 312 3.81 18.20 -0.04
C VAL A 312 2.54 17.38 0.23
N GLY A 313 2.62 16.05 0.16
CA GLY A 313 1.50 15.18 0.49
C GLY A 313 1.08 15.27 1.96
N ILE A 314 2.04 15.31 2.91
CA ILE A 314 1.75 15.52 4.34
C ILE A 314 1.10 16.89 4.58
N ALA A 315 1.57 17.94 3.92
CA ALA A 315 0.97 19.27 4.02
C ALA A 315 -0.50 19.25 3.54
N GLN A 316 -0.80 18.56 2.42
CA GLN A 316 -2.18 18.31 1.99
C GLN A 316 -2.99 17.55 3.04
N GLY A 317 -2.40 16.49 3.62
CA GLY A 317 -3.03 15.73 4.70
C GLY A 317 -3.34 16.58 5.93
N LEU A 318 -2.39 17.43 6.34
CA LEU A 318 -2.57 18.37 7.45
C LEU A 318 -3.68 19.41 7.17
N ASP A 319 -3.72 19.97 5.98
CA ASP A 319 -4.77 20.92 5.56
C ASP A 319 -6.17 20.28 5.64
N SER A 320 -6.26 18.97 5.43
CA SER A 320 -7.54 18.22 5.52
C SER A 320 -8.01 17.96 6.95
N VAL A 321 -7.11 17.89 7.94
CA VAL A 321 -7.44 17.48 9.32
C VAL A 321 -7.20 18.55 10.38
N LEU A 322 -6.44 19.60 10.07
CA LEU A 322 -6.04 20.64 11.00
C LEU A 322 -6.48 22.03 10.49
N PRO A 323 -7.64 22.54 10.88
CA PRO A 323 -8.19 23.79 10.33
C PRO A 323 -7.30 25.03 10.50
N SER A 324 -6.37 25.02 11.47
CA SER A 324 -5.42 26.11 11.70
C SER A 324 -4.23 26.08 10.75
N PHE A 325 -3.93 24.98 10.10
CA PHE A 325 -2.84 24.83 9.14
C PHE A 325 -3.22 25.39 7.77
N LYS A 326 -2.23 25.96 7.08
CA LYS A 326 -2.35 26.39 5.69
C LYS A 326 -1.17 25.81 4.90
N LEU A 327 -1.40 25.39 3.67
CA LEU A 327 -0.33 24.90 2.79
C LEU A 327 0.88 25.84 2.74
N SER A 328 0.60 27.16 2.73
CA SER A 328 1.63 28.20 2.75
C SER A 328 2.45 28.29 4.03
N ASP A 329 2.12 27.54 5.10
CA ASP A 329 2.96 27.48 6.30
C ASP A 329 4.24 26.67 6.04
N TRP A 330 4.18 25.64 5.20
CA TRP A 330 5.29 24.75 4.86
C TRP A 330 5.76 24.87 3.42
N LEU A 331 4.85 25.17 2.48
CA LEU A 331 5.08 25.10 1.05
C LEU A 331 5.34 26.47 0.44
N THR A 332 6.20 26.51 -0.58
CA THR A 332 6.34 27.67 -1.47
C THR A 332 5.17 27.74 -2.43
N ASP A 333 4.96 28.91 -3.08
CA ASP A 333 3.94 29.09 -4.10
C ASP A 333 4.10 28.08 -5.24
N ALA A 334 5.34 27.80 -5.65
CA ALA A 334 5.66 26.81 -6.68
C ALA A 334 5.20 25.40 -6.30
N ALA A 335 5.33 25.02 -5.03
CA ALA A 335 4.82 23.73 -4.55
C ALA A 335 3.29 23.70 -4.55
N ILE A 336 2.65 24.77 -4.12
CA ILE A 336 1.19 24.89 -4.06
C ILE A 336 0.59 24.82 -5.47
N ASP A 337 1.15 25.55 -6.43
CA ASP A 337 0.69 25.54 -7.82
C ASP A 337 0.79 24.13 -8.45
N ARG A 338 1.87 23.42 -8.16
CA ARG A 338 2.05 22.03 -8.63
C ARG A 338 1.18 21.02 -7.91
N LEU A 339 0.93 21.22 -6.62
CA LEU A 339 -0.04 20.41 -5.89
C LEU A 339 -1.45 20.60 -6.47
N HIS A 340 -1.86 21.82 -6.78
CA HIS A 340 -3.13 22.07 -7.44
C HIS A 340 -3.21 21.38 -8.80
N LEU A 341 -2.13 21.45 -9.61
CA LEU A 341 -2.08 20.69 -10.86
C LEU A 341 -2.21 19.19 -10.63
N LEU A 342 -1.46 18.61 -9.68
CA LEU A 342 -1.53 17.19 -9.35
C LEU A 342 -2.96 16.76 -8.98
N GLN A 343 -3.66 17.59 -8.19
CA GLN A 343 -5.05 17.36 -7.80
C GLN A 343 -6.00 17.48 -9.02
N GLU A 344 -5.82 18.48 -9.88
CA GLU A 344 -6.64 18.70 -11.09
C GLU A 344 -6.51 17.54 -12.08
N ILE A 345 -5.28 17.05 -12.31
CA ILE A 345 -5.05 15.90 -13.20
C ILE A 345 -5.31 14.55 -12.52
N VAL A 346 -5.57 14.57 -11.22
CA VAL A 346 -5.81 13.37 -10.39
C VAL A 346 -4.65 12.38 -10.50
N GLY A 347 -3.42 12.90 -10.41
CA GLY A 347 -2.19 12.10 -10.51
C GLY A 347 -1.79 11.48 -9.18
N CYS A 348 -1.11 10.34 -9.23
CA CYS A 348 -0.63 9.63 -8.05
C CYS A 348 0.90 9.76 -7.89
N SER A 349 1.59 8.67 -7.53
CA SER A 349 3.01 8.71 -7.18
C SER A 349 3.91 9.08 -8.35
N ALA A 350 3.66 8.57 -9.59
CA ALA A 350 4.56 8.82 -10.71
C ALA A 350 4.55 10.29 -11.18
N PRO A 351 3.40 10.94 -11.48
CA PRO A 351 3.41 12.37 -11.79
C PRO A 351 3.82 13.24 -10.59
N SER A 352 3.56 12.82 -9.35
CA SER A 352 4.06 13.52 -8.16
C SER A 352 5.59 13.58 -8.13
N GLY A 353 6.28 12.45 -8.39
CA GLY A 353 7.73 12.39 -8.50
C GLY A 353 8.29 13.34 -9.57
N GLN A 354 7.61 13.48 -10.72
CA GLN A 354 7.99 14.42 -11.78
C GLN A 354 7.79 15.88 -11.34
N LEU A 355 6.63 16.21 -10.79
CA LEU A 355 6.28 17.57 -10.38
C LEU A 355 7.17 18.11 -9.27
N PHE A 356 7.59 17.27 -8.32
CA PHE A 356 8.38 17.69 -7.16
C PHE A 356 9.85 17.28 -7.21
N SER A 357 10.35 16.90 -8.39
CA SER A 357 11.73 16.49 -8.60
C SER A 357 12.72 17.58 -8.20
N SER A 358 13.69 17.25 -7.36
CA SER A 358 14.80 18.11 -6.94
C SER A 358 15.72 18.52 -8.10
N LYS A 359 15.77 17.70 -9.17
CA LYS A 359 16.57 17.96 -10.38
C LYS A 359 16.19 19.27 -11.09
N GLN A 360 15.07 19.87 -10.74
CA GLN A 360 14.61 21.12 -11.35
C GLN A 360 15.23 22.38 -10.71
N GLY A 361 15.92 22.25 -9.58
CA GLY A 361 16.52 23.38 -8.85
C GLY A 361 15.48 24.36 -8.28
N ILE A 362 14.25 23.90 -8.05
CA ILE A 362 13.16 24.69 -7.44
C ILE A 362 13.06 24.33 -5.97
N GLN A 363 12.97 25.33 -5.12
CA GLN A 363 12.65 25.14 -3.71
C GLN A 363 11.13 24.97 -3.55
N PHE A 364 10.70 23.79 -3.05
CA PHE A 364 9.31 23.49 -2.79
C PHE A 364 8.92 23.70 -1.33
N LEU A 365 9.83 23.49 -0.42
CA LEU A 365 9.62 23.60 1.02
C LEU A 365 10.21 24.90 1.53
N LYS A 366 9.53 25.57 2.46
CA LYS A 366 10.06 26.76 3.14
C LYS A 366 11.12 26.39 4.13
N ASP A 367 12.09 27.28 4.34
CA ASP A 367 13.11 27.10 5.37
C ASP A 367 12.45 26.97 6.75
N GLY A 368 12.91 26.02 7.56
CA GLY A 368 12.38 25.78 8.91
C GLY A 368 10.97 25.17 8.97
N TRP A 369 10.43 24.65 7.86
CA TRP A 369 9.09 24.02 7.82
C TRP A 369 8.92 22.93 8.90
N ASN A 370 9.98 22.16 9.16
CA ASN A 370 10.00 21.05 10.12
C ASN A 370 10.22 21.47 11.58
N GLU A 371 10.45 22.75 11.85
CA GLU A 371 10.63 23.33 13.20
C GLU A 371 9.39 24.04 13.73
N THR A 372 8.34 24.10 12.92
CA THR A 372 7.08 24.78 13.26
C THR A 372 6.31 24.05 14.37
N SER A 373 5.43 24.77 15.05
CA SER A 373 4.50 24.16 16.03
C SER A 373 3.61 23.09 15.40
N THR A 374 3.26 23.24 14.12
CA THR A 374 2.53 22.24 13.36
C THR A 374 3.35 20.98 13.13
N ALA A 375 4.65 21.10 12.84
CA ALA A 375 5.52 19.93 12.72
C ALA A 375 5.64 19.18 14.07
N GLN A 376 5.70 19.90 15.18
CA GLN A 376 5.69 19.31 16.51
C GLN A 376 4.34 18.60 16.81
N TRP A 377 3.22 19.24 16.46
CA TRP A 377 1.91 18.63 16.59
C TRP A 377 1.80 17.35 15.75
N TYR A 378 2.28 17.39 14.50
CA TYR A 378 2.29 16.25 13.59
C TYR A 378 3.09 15.07 14.16
N ARG A 379 4.30 15.31 14.71
CA ARG A 379 5.08 14.27 15.38
C ARG A 379 4.31 13.65 16.55
N ASN A 380 3.71 14.46 17.40
CA ASN A 380 2.93 13.96 18.54
C ASN A 380 1.75 13.06 18.09
N VAL A 381 1.12 13.37 16.96
CA VAL A 381 -0.03 12.62 16.43
C VAL A 381 0.42 11.38 15.67
N SER A 382 1.30 11.54 14.67
CA SER A 382 1.59 10.50 13.68
C SER A 382 2.79 9.62 14.00
N ASP A 383 3.76 10.10 14.81
CA ASP A 383 4.92 9.26 15.13
C ASP A 383 4.50 8.03 15.93
N ASN A 384 5.07 6.89 15.58
CA ASN A 384 4.89 5.60 16.21
C ASN A 384 6.03 5.32 17.20
N GLY A 385 5.83 4.33 18.08
CA GLY A 385 6.78 3.98 19.13
C GLY A 385 6.64 4.84 20.37
N ALA A 386 7.23 4.37 21.47
CA ALA A 386 7.19 5.01 22.80
C ALA A 386 5.78 5.46 23.27
N LYS A 387 4.74 4.82 22.74
CA LYS A 387 3.33 5.01 23.11
C LYS A 387 2.73 3.67 23.52
N PRO A 388 1.72 3.64 24.44
CA PRO A 388 1.01 2.42 24.77
C PRO A 388 0.46 1.73 23.51
N PHE A 389 0.66 0.43 23.41
CA PHE A 389 0.18 -0.37 22.29
C PHE A 389 -0.32 -1.74 22.76
N ALA A 390 -1.19 -2.37 21.99
CA ALA A 390 -1.64 -3.74 22.20
C ALA A 390 -0.82 -4.68 21.30
N GLY A 391 -0.03 -5.55 21.92
CA GLY A 391 0.69 -6.62 21.22
C GLY A 391 -0.19 -7.86 20.99
N PRO A 392 0.39 -8.89 20.35
CA PRO A 392 1.76 -8.95 19.85
C PRO A 392 2.00 -8.07 18.62
N LEU A 393 3.19 -7.50 18.51
CA LEU A 393 3.64 -6.72 17.38
C LEU A 393 4.93 -7.34 16.79
N LEU A 394 4.92 -7.66 15.50
CA LEU A 394 6.10 -8.04 14.73
C LEU A 394 6.54 -6.84 13.88
N VAL A 395 7.76 -6.37 14.05
CA VAL A 395 8.38 -5.34 13.22
C VAL A 395 9.47 -5.98 12.36
N LEU A 396 9.49 -5.69 11.07
CA LEU A 396 10.46 -6.20 10.11
C LEU A 396 11.16 -5.02 9.42
N GLN A 397 12.50 -5.03 9.38
CA GLN A 397 13.29 -3.92 8.82
C GLN A 397 14.48 -4.42 8.03
N GLY A 398 14.67 -3.89 6.82
CA GLY A 398 15.89 -4.06 6.06
C GLY A 398 16.98 -3.07 6.50
N ASP A 399 18.23 -3.50 6.60
CA ASP A 399 19.32 -2.61 7.06
C ASP A 399 19.84 -1.65 6.00
N SER A 400 19.40 -1.84 4.77
CA SER A 400 19.76 -1.01 3.61
C SER A 400 18.56 -0.26 3.02
N ASP A 401 17.52 -0.07 3.82
CA ASP A 401 16.28 0.62 3.44
C ASP A 401 16.54 2.12 3.27
N PRO A 402 16.35 2.69 2.06
CA PRO A 402 16.57 4.11 1.82
C PRO A 402 15.36 4.99 2.19
N ASN A 403 14.18 4.40 2.42
CA ASN A 403 12.93 5.13 2.65
C ASN A 403 12.54 5.14 4.13
N ALA A 404 12.23 3.97 4.71
CA ALA A 404 12.05 3.80 6.15
C ALA A 404 13.42 3.54 6.76
N VAL A 405 14.07 4.61 7.24
CA VAL A 405 15.49 4.61 7.61
C VAL A 405 15.76 3.66 8.78
N PRO A 406 16.65 2.66 8.65
CA PRO A 406 16.79 1.55 9.60
C PRO A 406 17.11 1.97 11.04
N HIS A 407 17.92 3.02 11.21
CA HIS A 407 18.24 3.50 12.56
C HIS A 407 17.06 4.20 13.23
N VAL A 408 16.16 4.84 12.45
CA VAL A 408 14.95 5.50 12.96
C VAL A 408 13.96 4.44 13.47
N THR A 409 13.70 3.40 12.68
CA THR A 409 12.87 2.27 13.12
C THR A 409 13.46 1.56 14.32
N THR A 410 14.79 1.30 14.31
CA THR A 410 15.48 0.66 15.44
C THR A 410 15.37 1.50 16.72
N GLN A 411 15.48 2.83 16.62
CA GLN A 411 15.31 3.71 17.76
C GLN A 411 13.87 3.65 18.31
N ALA A 412 12.86 3.70 17.44
CA ALA A 412 11.47 3.58 17.85
C ALA A 412 11.17 2.26 18.55
N VAL A 413 11.75 1.15 18.07
CA VAL A 413 11.68 -0.18 18.73
C VAL A 413 12.34 -0.12 20.11
N ASN A 414 13.57 0.38 20.19
CA ASN A 414 14.33 0.46 21.46
C ASN A 414 13.60 1.30 22.51
N ASP A 415 13.09 2.46 22.12
CA ASP A 415 12.35 3.36 23.02
C ASP A 415 11.05 2.71 23.50
N THR A 416 10.35 2.01 22.60
CA THR A 416 9.14 1.26 22.95
C THR A 416 9.47 0.15 23.94
N CYS A 417 10.53 -0.61 23.73
CA CYS A 417 10.96 -1.69 24.61
C CYS A 417 11.43 -1.17 25.97
N ALA A 418 12.13 -0.05 26.02
CA ALA A 418 12.56 0.59 27.27
C ALA A 418 11.35 1.09 28.09
N MET A 419 10.34 1.65 27.40
CA MET A 419 9.15 2.18 28.07
C MET A 419 8.17 1.10 28.51
N PHE A 420 8.08 0.00 27.74
CA PHE A 420 7.15 -1.11 27.97
C PHE A 420 7.88 -2.46 28.01
N PRO A 421 8.66 -2.77 29.08
CA PRO A 421 9.54 -3.94 29.10
C PRO A 421 8.81 -5.30 29.05
N ASP A 422 7.52 -5.33 29.42
CA ASP A 422 6.68 -6.54 29.33
C ASP A 422 5.91 -6.65 28.00
N ALA A 423 6.09 -5.70 27.09
CA ALA A 423 5.37 -5.68 25.82
C ALA A 423 5.81 -6.85 24.92
N GLN A 424 4.86 -7.41 24.19
CA GLN A 424 5.10 -8.48 23.24
C GLN A 424 5.48 -7.86 21.89
N LEU A 425 6.80 -7.55 21.70
CA LEU A 425 7.33 -7.00 20.46
C LEU A 425 8.46 -7.89 19.95
N GLU A 426 8.36 -8.29 18.69
CA GLU A 426 9.40 -9.01 17.96
C GLU A 426 9.96 -8.10 16.87
N TYR A 427 11.29 -8.00 16.74
CA TYR A 427 11.97 -7.19 15.74
C TYR A 427 12.93 -8.03 14.91
N GLY A 428 12.61 -8.21 13.62
CA GLY A 428 13.47 -8.86 12.64
C GLY A 428 14.26 -7.82 11.84
N TYR A 429 15.59 -7.86 11.92
CA TYR A 429 16.51 -6.96 11.24
C TYR A 429 17.30 -7.69 10.14
N TYR A 430 17.02 -7.37 8.88
CA TYR A 430 17.46 -8.14 7.71
C TYR A 430 18.64 -7.51 6.99
N LYS A 431 19.77 -8.22 6.90
CA LYS A 431 21.02 -7.73 6.32
C LYS A 431 20.97 -7.63 4.80
N GLY A 432 21.37 -6.46 4.26
CA GLY A 432 21.45 -6.18 2.82
C GLY A 432 20.10 -6.00 2.13
N ILE A 433 19.02 -5.85 2.89
CA ILE A 433 17.67 -5.74 2.36
C ILE A 433 17.23 -4.28 2.33
N THR A 434 16.67 -3.87 1.19
CA THR A 434 16.10 -2.55 0.95
C THR A 434 14.61 -2.51 1.29
N HIS A 435 13.90 -1.44 0.93
CA HIS A 435 12.54 -1.12 1.38
C HIS A 435 11.49 -2.19 1.03
N THR A 436 11.25 -2.43 -0.24
CA THR A 436 10.21 -3.37 -0.70
C THR A 436 10.60 -4.84 -0.51
N PRO A 437 11.85 -5.27 -0.79
CA PRO A 437 12.27 -6.67 -0.67
C PRO A 437 12.19 -7.27 0.74
N ILE A 438 11.90 -6.47 1.76
CA ILE A 438 11.71 -6.98 3.13
C ILE A 438 10.58 -8.00 3.19
N MET A 439 9.51 -7.82 2.41
CA MET A 439 8.37 -8.73 2.41
C MET A 439 8.73 -10.11 1.88
N GLN A 440 9.56 -10.19 0.84
CA GLN A 440 10.06 -11.45 0.29
C GLN A 440 11.12 -12.08 1.17
N SER A 441 12.05 -11.26 1.70
CA SER A 441 13.14 -11.76 2.54
C SER A 441 12.64 -12.31 3.89
N ALA A 442 11.65 -11.67 4.47
CA ALA A 442 11.04 -12.09 5.73
C ALA A 442 9.81 -13.00 5.52
N TYR A 443 9.52 -13.46 4.28
CA TYR A 443 8.29 -14.16 3.92
C TYR A 443 7.94 -15.31 4.89
N MET A 444 8.91 -16.18 5.18
CA MET A 444 8.68 -17.31 6.08
C MET A 444 8.37 -16.83 7.50
N GLN A 445 9.07 -15.79 7.98
CA GLN A 445 8.88 -15.28 9.35
C GLN A 445 7.49 -14.67 9.55
N TRP A 446 7.07 -13.74 8.68
CA TRP A 446 5.77 -13.09 8.90
C TRP A 446 4.58 -14.00 8.59
N MET A 447 4.70 -14.94 7.65
CA MET A 447 3.65 -15.92 7.38
C MET A 447 3.50 -16.94 8.52
N GLU A 448 4.60 -17.46 9.07
CA GLU A 448 4.59 -18.33 10.23
C GLU A 448 4.06 -17.60 11.47
N TRP A 449 4.46 -16.33 11.65
CA TRP A 449 3.99 -15.52 12.75
C TRP A 449 2.45 -15.32 12.68
N ILE A 450 1.89 -15.02 11.51
CA ILE A 450 0.43 -14.93 11.30
C ILE A 450 -0.25 -16.26 11.67
N GLU A 451 0.28 -17.37 11.16
CA GLU A 451 -0.26 -18.70 11.48
C GLU A 451 -0.23 -19.00 12.99
N ASP A 452 0.84 -18.64 13.64
CA ASP A 452 1.02 -18.80 15.08
C ASP A 452 0.01 -18.00 15.90
N ARG A 453 -0.33 -16.78 15.43
CA ARG A 453 -1.38 -15.97 16.10
C ARG A 453 -2.75 -16.62 15.97
N PHE A 454 -3.13 -17.06 14.77
CA PHE A 454 -4.40 -17.77 14.58
C PHE A 454 -4.46 -19.08 15.37
N ASN A 455 -3.36 -19.79 15.49
CA ASN A 455 -3.24 -20.99 16.32
C ASN A 455 -3.12 -20.71 17.83
N LYS A 456 -3.19 -19.43 18.23
CA LYS A 456 -3.12 -18.97 19.63
C LYS A 456 -1.85 -19.46 20.35
N LYS A 457 -0.74 -19.63 19.61
CA LYS A 457 0.55 -19.96 20.21
C LYS A 457 0.98 -18.84 21.16
N PRO A 458 1.46 -19.17 22.37
CA PRO A 458 1.93 -18.17 23.31
C PRO A 458 3.04 -17.29 22.71
N VAL A 459 2.98 -15.99 22.97
CA VAL A 459 4.04 -15.04 22.66
C VAL A 459 4.84 -14.76 23.92
N GLN A 460 6.14 -14.75 23.80
CA GLN A 460 7.03 -14.39 24.90
C GLN A 460 6.79 -12.93 25.31
N LYS A 461 6.76 -12.66 26.62
CA LYS A 461 6.78 -11.29 27.13
C LYS A 461 8.16 -10.67 26.91
N GLY A 462 8.16 -9.35 26.78
CA GLY A 462 9.35 -8.57 26.52
C GLY A 462 9.66 -8.48 25.02
N CYS A 463 10.68 -7.70 24.70
CA CYS A 463 11.13 -7.50 23.34
C CYS A 463 12.11 -8.61 22.91
N LYS A 464 11.87 -9.17 21.74
CA LYS A 464 12.79 -10.08 21.07
C LYS A 464 13.35 -9.40 19.83
N MET A 465 14.67 -9.30 19.73
CA MET A 465 15.35 -8.75 18.55
C MET A 465 16.20 -9.84 17.90
N GLU A 466 16.10 -9.94 16.56
CA GLU A 466 16.84 -10.91 15.79
C GLU A 466 17.43 -10.26 14.55
N THR A 467 18.72 -10.52 14.32
CA THR A 467 19.38 -10.13 13.06
C THR A 467 19.44 -11.33 12.14
N VAL A 468 18.86 -11.19 10.96
CA VAL A 468 18.80 -12.24 9.93
C VAL A 468 19.74 -11.87 8.79
N ALA A 469 20.56 -12.81 8.37
CA ALA A 469 21.46 -12.65 7.23
C ALA A 469 21.23 -13.76 6.20
N PRO A 470 21.36 -13.45 4.89
CA PRO A 470 21.20 -14.45 3.85
C PRO A 470 22.31 -15.49 3.93
N VAL A 471 21.96 -16.78 3.87
CA VAL A 471 22.92 -17.91 3.95
C VAL A 471 23.98 -17.85 2.83
N ARG A 472 23.62 -17.33 1.65
CA ARG A 472 24.53 -17.21 0.50
C ARG A 472 25.33 -15.90 0.47
N GLY A 473 25.20 -15.05 1.50
CA GLY A 473 25.84 -13.74 1.60
C GLY A 473 25.09 -12.63 0.86
N VAL A 474 25.18 -11.40 1.41
CA VAL A 474 24.42 -10.24 0.95
C VAL A 474 24.73 -9.75 -0.48
N ASP A 475 25.91 -10.13 -1.01
CA ASP A 475 26.30 -9.73 -2.37
C ASP A 475 25.71 -10.63 -3.47
N ASN A 476 25.06 -11.73 -3.08
CA ASN A 476 24.54 -12.74 -3.99
C ASN A 476 23.01 -12.78 -4.07
N ILE A 477 22.34 -11.77 -3.53
CA ILE A 477 20.88 -11.64 -3.56
C ILE A 477 20.46 -10.48 -4.46
N VAL A 478 19.27 -10.59 -5.05
CA VAL A 478 18.60 -9.46 -5.74
C VAL A 478 18.10 -8.49 -4.69
N LYS A 479 18.45 -7.23 -4.81
CA LYS A 479 18.18 -6.18 -3.80
C LYS A 479 17.08 -5.22 -4.21
N ASN A 480 16.78 -5.11 -5.51
CA ASN A 480 15.70 -4.25 -5.96
C ASN A 480 14.34 -4.97 -5.96
N GLY A 481 13.27 -4.21 -5.76
CA GLY A 481 11.91 -4.72 -5.69
C GLY A 481 11.18 -4.78 -7.03
N ASP A 482 11.80 -4.32 -8.10
CA ASP A 482 11.14 -3.97 -9.36
C ASP A 482 10.65 -5.17 -10.18
N TRP A 483 11.07 -6.38 -9.85
CA TRP A 483 10.68 -7.58 -10.59
C TRP A 483 9.18 -7.87 -10.60
N VAL A 484 8.45 -7.39 -9.58
CA VAL A 484 6.99 -7.52 -9.48
C VAL A 484 6.28 -6.25 -9.92
N MET A 485 6.99 -5.13 -9.82
CA MET A 485 6.43 -3.77 -9.94
C MET A 485 6.99 -3.04 -11.17
N VAL A 486 7.28 -3.76 -12.27
CA VAL A 486 7.71 -3.16 -13.57
C VAL A 486 6.78 -2.00 -14.02
N TRP A 487 5.64 -1.86 -13.35
CA TRP A 487 4.59 -0.89 -13.64
C TRP A 487 4.67 0.40 -12.81
N ASP A 488 5.40 0.40 -11.69
CA ASP A 488 5.32 1.50 -10.72
C ASP A 488 6.48 2.48 -10.84
N GLU A 489 7.62 2.05 -11.38
CA GLU A 489 8.78 2.90 -11.56
C GLU A 489 8.98 3.27 -13.02
N TYR A 490 8.30 4.30 -13.45
CA TYR A 490 8.70 5.00 -14.65
C TYR A 490 9.89 5.90 -14.29
N GLY A 491 11.09 5.32 -14.34
CA GLY A 491 12.35 6.06 -14.20
C GLY A 491 12.56 6.96 -15.41
N LEU A 492 11.99 8.15 -15.40
CA LEU A 492 12.26 9.21 -16.37
C LEU A 492 13.47 10.03 -15.98
#